data_3ad0e142d2b781623c442b1e9eae6a00
#
_entry.id   3ad0e142d2b781623c442b1e9eae6a00
#
_cell.length_a   1.000
_cell.length_b   1.000
_cell.length_c   1.000
_cell.angle_alpha   90.00
_cell.angle_beta   90.00
_cell.angle_gamma   90.00
#
_symmetry.space_group_name_H-M   'P 1'
#
loop_
_entity.id
_entity.type
_entity.pdbx_description
1 polymer ?
#
loop_
_entity_poly.entity_id
_entity_poly.type
_entity_poly.pdbx_seq_one_letter_code
_entity_poly.pdbx_strand_id
1 'polypeptide(L)'
;MKKILCLLYLLSIFCFSHAQNENTYLEQKIDSTLSGMTIREKAGQLNQLDGRGTIENLKILIRKGEIGSVMNITEPEIVNELQEIAYKQSRSGIPLVFTRDVVHGFGNIH
;
A
#
# COMPACT_ATOMS: atom_id res chain seq x y z
N MET A 1 34.99 -32.43 -13.20
CA MET A 1 34.88 -31.45 -12.10
C MET A 1 34.88 -30.00 -12.59
N LYS A 2 35.85 -29.52 -13.38
CA LYS A 2 35.90 -28.12 -13.87
C LYS A 2 34.66 -27.67 -14.66
N LYS A 3 34.07 -28.53 -15.52
CA LYS A 3 32.88 -28.23 -16.32
C LYS A 3 31.62 -28.06 -15.45
N ILE A 4 31.48 -28.83 -14.38
CA ILE A 4 30.36 -28.73 -13.42
C ILE A 4 30.46 -27.44 -12.62
N LEU A 5 31.66 -27.04 -12.20
CA LEU A 5 31.92 -25.78 -11.49
C LEU A 5 31.56 -24.56 -12.33
N CYS A 6 31.93 -24.55 -13.63
CA CYS A 6 31.53 -23.50 -14.56
C CYS A 6 30.01 -23.42 -14.74
N LEU A 7 29.31 -24.55 -14.79
CA LEU A 7 27.85 -24.58 -14.95
C LEU A 7 27.14 -24.00 -13.72
N LEU A 8 27.62 -24.36 -12.52
CA LEU A 8 27.10 -23.81 -11.24
C LEU A 8 27.35 -22.30 -11.15
N TYR A 9 28.49 -21.82 -11.60
CA TYR A 9 28.82 -20.38 -11.61
C TYR A 9 27.93 -19.60 -12.58
N LEU A 10 27.67 -20.13 -13.78
CA LEU A 10 26.74 -19.54 -14.75
C LEU A 10 25.30 -19.52 -14.21
N LEU A 11 24.88 -20.58 -13.53
CA LEU A 11 23.53 -20.63 -12.92
C LEU A 11 23.38 -19.57 -11.80
N SER A 12 24.40 -19.36 -10.98
CA SER A 12 24.37 -18.35 -9.91
C SER A 12 24.28 -16.93 -10.45
N ILE A 13 24.95 -16.61 -11.57
CA ILE A 13 24.87 -15.30 -12.23
C ILE A 13 23.46 -15.07 -12.77
N PHE A 14 22.80 -16.09 -13.32
CA PHE A 14 21.45 -16.00 -13.87
C PHE A 14 20.40 -15.72 -12.78
N CYS A 15 20.54 -16.36 -11.60
CA CYS A 15 19.65 -16.08 -10.45
C CYS A 15 19.81 -14.66 -9.89
N PHE A 16 21.03 -14.12 -9.90
CA PHE A 16 21.29 -12.75 -9.42
C PHE A 16 20.65 -11.68 -10.31
N SER A 17 20.63 -11.92 -11.63
CA SER A 17 20.07 -10.95 -12.59
C SER A 17 18.55 -10.82 -12.50
N HIS A 18 17.82 -11.87 -12.08
CA HIS A 18 16.37 -11.81 -11.92
C HIS A 18 15.93 -11.01 -10.69
N ALA A 19 16.67 -11.12 -9.57
CA ALA A 19 16.33 -10.40 -8.33
C ALA A 19 16.48 -8.88 -8.46
N GLN A 20 17.40 -8.40 -9.28
CA GLN A 20 17.60 -6.96 -9.50
C GLN A 20 16.52 -6.31 -10.37
N ASN A 21 15.90 -7.05 -11.27
CA ASN A 21 14.93 -6.50 -12.22
C ASN A 21 13.57 -6.16 -11.57
N GLU A 22 13.12 -6.95 -10.59
CA GLU A 22 11.86 -6.66 -9.86
C GLU A 22 11.98 -5.39 -9.00
N ASN A 23 13.10 -5.19 -8.31
CA ASN A 23 13.33 -4.00 -7.51
C ASN A 23 13.33 -2.72 -8.36
N THR A 24 13.94 -2.75 -9.54
CA THR A 24 14.01 -1.58 -10.43
C THR A 24 12.63 -1.19 -10.96
N TYR A 25 11.77 -2.15 -11.28
CA TYR A 25 10.40 -1.88 -11.73
C TYR A 25 9.54 -1.27 -10.62
N LEU A 26 9.64 -1.80 -9.40
CA LEU A 26 8.90 -1.25 -8.25
C LEU A 26 9.35 0.17 -7.92
N GLU A 27 10.65 0.44 -7.89
CA GLU A 27 11.19 1.78 -7.64
C GLU A 27 10.72 2.78 -8.70
N GLN A 28 10.79 2.42 -9.98
CA GLN A 28 10.29 3.27 -11.05
C GLN A 28 8.79 3.57 -10.91
N LYS A 29 7.99 2.60 -10.51
CA LYS A 29 6.57 2.78 -10.28
C LYS A 29 6.29 3.69 -9.08
N ILE A 30 7.05 3.54 -7.99
CA ILE A 30 6.99 4.40 -6.81
C ILE A 30 7.35 5.83 -7.18
N ASP A 31 8.47 6.03 -7.86
CA ASP A 31 8.94 7.36 -8.29
C ASP A 31 7.94 8.04 -9.22
N SER A 32 7.39 7.31 -10.17
CA SER A 32 6.34 7.81 -11.06
C SER A 32 5.10 8.26 -10.29
N THR A 33 4.66 7.45 -9.32
CA THR A 33 3.52 7.79 -8.46
C THR A 33 3.80 9.02 -7.64
N LEU A 34 4.95 9.06 -6.96
CA LEU A 34 5.36 10.18 -6.11
C LEU A 34 5.55 11.49 -6.90
N SER A 35 6.07 11.42 -8.13
CA SER A 35 6.25 12.61 -8.98
C SER A 35 4.92 13.25 -9.37
N GLY A 36 3.87 12.45 -9.52
CA GLY A 36 2.51 12.90 -9.82
C GLY A 36 1.74 13.48 -8.62
N MET A 37 2.22 13.28 -7.38
CA MET A 37 1.52 13.70 -6.17
C MET A 37 1.88 15.12 -5.75
N THR A 38 0.88 15.87 -5.27
CA THR A 38 1.09 17.13 -4.55
C THR A 38 1.70 16.89 -3.17
N ILE A 39 2.28 17.93 -2.57
CA ILE A 39 2.81 17.86 -1.19
C ILE A 39 1.70 17.47 -0.20
N ARG A 40 0.48 17.97 -0.39
CA ARG A 40 -0.67 17.62 0.46
C ARG A 40 -1.01 16.14 0.38
N GLU A 41 -1.01 15.56 -0.81
CA GLU A 41 -1.27 14.12 -1.00
C GLU A 41 -0.13 13.27 -0.43
N LYS A 42 1.13 13.70 -0.58
CA LYS A 42 2.27 13.01 0.04
C LYS A 42 2.15 13.00 1.57
N ALA A 43 1.80 14.14 2.17
CA ALA A 43 1.54 14.23 3.61
C ALA A 43 0.33 13.38 4.02
N GLY A 44 -0.71 13.33 3.18
CA GLY A 44 -1.89 12.50 3.39
C GLY A 44 -1.56 11.01 3.48
N GLN A 45 -0.61 10.51 2.68
CA GLN A 45 -0.19 9.09 2.75
C GLN A 45 0.43 8.72 4.12
N LEU A 46 0.96 9.68 4.85
CA LEU A 46 1.51 9.48 6.20
C LEU A 46 0.44 9.63 7.30
N ASN A 47 -0.77 10.06 6.95
CA ASN A 47 -1.84 10.30 7.90
C ASN A 47 -2.72 9.05 8.05
N GLN A 48 -2.85 8.59 9.30
CA GLN A 48 -3.73 7.49 9.69
C GLN A 48 -4.82 8.01 10.62
N LEU A 49 -6.07 7.69 10.33
CA LEU A 49 -7.22 8.09 11.14
C LEU A 49 -7.96 6.89 11.71
N ASP A 50 -8.57 7.09 12.88
CA ASP A 50 -9.44 6.09 13.50
C ASP A 50 -10.81 6.10 12.81
N GLY A 51 -11.22 4.94 12.32
CA GLY A 51 -12.48 4.74 11.62
C GLY A 51 -13.72 4.69 12.51
N ARG A 52 -13.55 4.71 13.83
CA ARG A 52 -14.67 4.78 14.79
C ARG A 52 -15.34 6.16 14.85
N GLY A 53 -14.78 7.14 14.14
CA GLY A 53 -15.38 8.46 13.97
C GLY A 53 -16.48 8.49 12.90
N THR A 54 -16.75 9.69 12.39
CA THR A 54 -17.77 9.88 11.36
C THR A 54 -17.27 9.44 9.98
N ILE A 55 -17.86 8.40 9.42
CA ILE A 55 -17.50 7.84 8.10
C ILE A 55 -17.57 8.92 6.99
N GLU A 56 -18.55 9.81 7.03
CA GLU A 56 -18.67 10.89 6.05
C GLU A 56 -17.46 11.83 6.04
N ASN A 57 -16.88 12.14 7.19
CA ASN A 57 -15.64 12.92 7.26
C ASN A 57 -14.47 12.17 6.61
N LEU A 58 -14.36 10.86 6.85
CA LEU A 58 -13.33 10.04 6.19
C LEU A 58 -13.48 10.10 4.67
N LYS A 59 -14.70 9.93 4.13
CA LYS A 59 -14.98 10.01 2.70
C LYS A 59 -14.52 11.33 2.09
N ILE A 60 -14.74 12.46 2.78
CA ILE A 60 -14.29 13.78 2.34
C ILE A 60 -12.75 13.85 2.28
N LEU A 61 -12.06 13.39 3.31
CA LEU A 61 -10.60 13.43 3.39
C LEU A 61 -9.95 12.48 2.38
N ILE A 62 -10.55 11.31 2.15
CA ILE A 62 -10.09 10.35 1.13
C ILE A 62 -10.18 10.97 -0.27
N ARG A 63 -11.30 11.59 -0.63
CA ARG A 63 -11.44 12.28 -1.94
C ARG A 63 -10.38 13.35 -2.15
N LYS A 64 -9.98 14.04 -1.08
CA LYS A 64 -8.93 15.07 -1.11
C LYS A 64 -7.50 14.49 -1.12
N GLY A 65 -7.33 13.19 -0.90
CA GLY A 65 -6.01 12.57 -0.75
C GLY A 65 -5.29 12.95 0.55
N GLU A 66 -6.03 13.29 1.60
CA GLU A 66 -5.51 13.78 2.89
C GLU A 66 -5.32 12.65 3.92
N ILE A 67 -5.67 11.41 3.57
CA ILE A 67 -5.42 10.19 4.37
C ILE A 67 -4.90 9.06 3.50
N GLY A 68 -3.93 8.30 4.02
CA GLY A 68 -3.39 7.10 3.38
C GLY A 68 -3.80 5.81 4.08
N SER A 69 -4.24 5.89 5.35
CA SER A 69 -4.66 4.72 6.10
C SER A 69 -5.80 5.00 7.07
N VAL A 70 -6.61 3.97 7.33
CA VAL A 70 -7.70 4.01 8.29
C VAL A 70 -7.59 2.81 9.22
N MET A 71 -7.79 3.00 10.52
CA MET A 71 -7.75 1.92 11.48
C MET A 71 -9.12 1.67 12.13
N ASN A 72 -9.31 0.45 12.65
CA ASN A 72 -10.48 0.03 13.43
C ASN A 72 -11.82 -0.01 12.67
N ILE A 73 -11.82 -0.06 11.34
CA ILE A 73 -13.00 -0.45 10.55
C ILE A 73 -12.89 -1.95 10.26
N THR A 74 -13.95 -2.68 10.54
CA THR A 74 -14.01 -4.15 10.38
C THR A 74 -15.12 -4.61 9.45
N GLU A 75 -16.06 -3.74 9.15
CA GLU A 75 -17.21 -4.00 8.28
C GLU A 75 -16.75 -4.02 6.81
N PRO A 76 -16.83 -5.17 6.12
CA PRO A 76 -16.33 -5.31 4.74
C PRO A 76 -16.98 -4.32 3.77
N GLU A 77 -18.26 -4.01 3.98
CA GLU A 77 -19.02 -3.11 3.13
C GLU A 77 -18.44 -1.68 3.21
N ILE A 78 -18.12 -1.21 4.42
CA ILE A 78 -17.53 0.12 4.64
C ILE A 78 -16.09 0.15 4.09
N VAL A 79 -15.30 -0.90 4.33
CA VAL A 79 -13.95 -1.02 3.79
C VAL A 79 -13.98 -0.92 2.26
N ASN A 80 -14.87 -1.67 1.59
CA ASN A 80 -15.00 -1.66 0.14
C ASN A 80 -15.46 -0.30 -0.38
N GLU A 81 -16.42 0.36 0.29
CA GLU A 81 -16.88 1.70 -0.09
C GLU A 81 -15.73 2.72 -0.01
N LEU A 82 -14.97 2.73 1.08
CA LEU A 82 -13.85 3.66 1.25
C LEU A 82 -12.72 3.39 0.25
N GLN A 83 -12.43 2.12 -0.07
CA GLN A 83 -11.48 1.75 -1.13
C GLN A 83 -11.94 2.22 -2.51
N GLU A 84 -13.22 2.06 -2.83
CA GLU A 84 -13.76 2.53 -4.10
C GLU A 84 -13.63 4.06 -4.22
N ILE A 85 -13.90 4.80 -3.14
CA ILE A 85 -13.72 6.25 -3.11
C ILE A 85 -12.24 6.61 -3.32
N ALA A 86 -11.31 5.94 -2.63
CA ALA A 86 -9.88 6.18 -2.77
C ALA A 86 -9.41 5.94 -4.21
N TYR A 87 -9.82 4.82 -4.80
CA TYR A 87 -9.36 4.42 -6.13
C TYR A 87 -10.02 5.22 -7.26
N LYS A 88 -11.35 5.47 -7.18
CA LYS A 88 -12.11 6.07 -8.30
C LYS A 88 -12.39 7.57 -8.15
N GLN A 89 -12.37 8.11 -6.93
CA GLN A 89 -12.81 9.49 -6.67
C GLN A 89 -11.70 10.39 -6.13
N SER A 90 -10.56 9.85 -5.69
CA SER A 90 -9.38 10.66 -5.38
C SER A 90 -8.55 10.92 -6.64
N ARG A 91 -7.82 12.04 -6.68
CA ARG A 91 -6.97 12.38 -7.82
C ARG A 91 -5.79 11.42 -7.99
N SER A 92 -5.22 10.93 -6.90
CA SER A 92 -4.06 10.04 -6.92
C SER A 92 -4.43 8.59 -7.24
N GLY A 93 -5.66 8.17 -6.99
CA GLY A 93 -6.13 6.81 -7.19
C GLY A 93 -5.41 5.76 -6.33
N ILE A 94 -4.73 6.19 -5.27
CA ILE A 94 -3.98 5.29 -4.38
C ILE A 94 -4.93 4.64 -3.38
N PRO A 95 -4.97 3.29 -3.30
CA PRO A 95 -5.79 2.58 -2.31
C PRO A 95 -5.35 2.88 -0.87
N LEU A 96 -6.30 2.79 0.07
CA LEU A 96 -6.05 2.94 1.49
C LEU A 96 -5.44 1.68 2.11
N VAL A 97 -4.63 1.86 3.13
CA VAL A 97 -4.22 0.79 4.04
C VAL A 97 -5.21 0.72 5.21
N PHE A 98 -5.79 -0.46 5.45
CA PHE A 98 -6.63 -0.71 6.62
C PHE A 98 -5.86 -1.47 7.68
N THR A 99 -5.95 -0.99 8.92
CA THR A 99 -5.26 -1.58 10.07
C THR A 99 -6.22 -1.75 11.24
N ARG A 100 -5.82 -2.53 12.22
CA ARG A 100 -6.56 -2.67 13.47
C ARG A 100 -5.61 -2.59 14.65
N ASP A 101 -6.02 -1.86 15.68
CA ASP A 101 -5.34 -1.82 16.96
C ASP A 101 -5.76 -3.03 17.80
N VAL A 102 -4.81 -3.95 18.04
CA VAL A 102 -5.03 -5.24 18.71
C VAL A 102 -4.11 -5.35 19.92
N VAL A 103 -4.39 -4.54 20.96
CA VAL A 103 -3.52 -4.41 22.14
C VAL A 103 -3.47 -5.69 22.97
N HIS A 104 -4.57 -6.43 23.09
CA HIS A 104 -4.71 -7.62 23.94
C HIS A 104 -5.13 -8.88 23.17
N GLY A 105 -4.77 -8.97 21.89
CA GLY A 105 -5.22 -10.05 21.00
C GLY A 105 -6.57 -9.74 20.35
N PHE A 106 -6.88 -10.52 19.32
CA PHE A 106 -8.15 -10.40 18.59
C PHE A 106 -9.24 -11.06 19.45
N GLY A 107 -9.86 -10.28 20.35
CA GLY A 107 -10.93 -10.77 21.19
C GLY A 107 -12.15 -11.16 20.37
N ASN A 108 -12.58 -12.41 20.54
CA ASN A 108 -13.84 -12.99 20.06
C ASN A 108 -14.02 -12.98 18.53
N ILE A 109 -13.33 -13.89 17.87
CA ILE A 109 -13.89 -14.54 16.67
C ILE A 109 -14.84 -15.62 17.25
N HIS A 110 -16.13 -15.31 17.36
CA HIS A 110 -17.16 -16.29 17.56
C HIS A 110 -17.66 -16.81 16.22
#